data_2c59606855a9514e04d5c6893dde03e6
#
_entry.id   2c59606855a9514e04d5c6893dde03e6
#
_cell.length_a   1.000
_cell.length_b   1.000
_cell.length_c   1.000
_cell.angle_alpha   90.00
_cell.angle_beta   90.00
_cell.angle_gamma   90.00
#
_symmetry.space_group_name_H-M   'P 1'
#
loop_
_entity.id
_entity.type
_entity.pdbx_description
1 polymer ?
#
loop_
_entity_poly.entity_id
_entity_poly.type
_entity_poly.pdbx_seq_one_letter_code
_entity_poly.pdbx_strand_id
1 'polypeptide(L)'
;MDIGIRILSLPEAYLAQVREQGLDAQGQPVRRFVSTGGDPCRDALRRSRPGEEVILASYGPFEGAGPNPYREFGPVFLLAQPGTVPIDRGTLPVRGDDPERYFGDGPLAFRAYDAGGDIIDGALGGTADAEAAVERFLGSPDVAHVDVRFAIRGCFACRVVRA
;
A
#
# COMPACT_ATOMS: atom_id res chain seq x y z
N MET A 1 -13.33 15.40 14.73
CA MET A 1 -14.37 14.43 14.28
C MET A 1 -13.63 13.19 13.82
N ASP A 2 -13.95 12.08 14.40
CA ASP A 2 -13.32 10.81 14.02
C ASP A 2 -13.86 10.40 12.63
N ILE A 3 -12.99 10.46 11.63
CA ILE A 3 -13.34 10.03 10.27
C ILE A 3 -13.04 8.56 10.19
N GLY A 4 -14.09 7.73 10.08
CA GLY A 4 -13.89 6.32 9.80
C GLY A 4 -13.10 6.13 8.52
N ILE A 5 -12.09 5.29 8.55
CA ILE A 5 -11.22 5.00 7.40
C ILE A 5 -11.33 3.55 6.97
N ARG A 6 -10.98 3.29 5.72
CA ARG A 6 -10.79 1.94 5.20
C ARG A 6 -9.56 1.88 4.30
N ILE A 7 -8.69 0.91 4.57
CA ILE A 7 -7.56 0.60 3.69
C ILE A 7 -8.07 -0.35 2.60
N LEU A 8 -7.87 0.03 1.35
CA LEU A 8 -8.24 -0.82 0.21
C LEU A 8 -7.22 -1.95 0.06
N SER A 9 -7.74 -3.16 -0.15
CA SER A 9 -6.91 -4.31 -0.49
C SER A 9 -6.39 -4.21 -1.92
N LEU A 10 -5.28 -4.90 -2.21
CA LEU A 10 -4.90 -5.16 -3.59
C LEU A 10 -6.04 -5.93 -4.28
N PRO A 11 -6.36 -5.61 -5.55
CA PRO A 11 -7.41 -6.32 -6.28
C PRO A 11 -7.16 -7.82 -6.33
N GLU A 12 -8.19 -8.63 -6.11
CA GLU A 12 -8.06 -10.09 -6.15
C GLU A 12 -7.59 -10.59 -7.52
N ALA A 13 -8.05 -9.96 -8.60
CA ALA A 13 -7.61 -10.28 -9.95
C ALA A 13 -6.10 -10.06 -10.15
N TYR A 14 -5.55 -8.99 -9.56
CA TYR A 14 -4.11 -8.75 -9.59
C TYR A 14 -3.34 -9.79 -8.77
N LEU A 15 -3.81 -10.11 -7.57
CA LEU A 15 -3.18 -11.14 -6.73
C LEU A 15 -3.18 -12.51 -7.41
N ALA A 16 -4.27 -12.89 -8.05
CA ALA A 16 -4.38 -14.13 -8.82
C ALA A 16 -3.40 -14.14 -10.01
N GLN A 17 -3.34 -13.06 -10.78
CA GLN A 17 -2.41 -12.92 -11.89
C GLN A 17 -0.96 -13.08 -11.44
N VAL A 18 -0.58 -12.40 -10.37
CA VAL A 18 0.78 -12.46 -9.82
C VAL A 18 1.13 -13.85 -9.29
N ARG A 19 0.23 -14.46 -8.52
CA ARG A 19 0.47 -15.75 -7.86
C ARG A 19 0.36 -16.95 -8.80
N GLU A 20 -0.64 -16.95 -9.67
CA GLU A 20 -0.97 -18.10 -10.52
C GLU A 20 -0.31 -18.02 -11.90
N GLN A 21 -0.27 -16.84 -12.51
CA GLN A 21 0.31 -16.64 -13.83
C GLN A 21 1.76 -16.17 -13.80
N GLY A 22 2.24 -15.66 -12.67
CA GLY A 22 3.59 -15.14 -12.53
C GLY A 22 3.87 -13.87 -13.34
N LEU A 23 2.82 -13.09 -13.62
CA LEU A 23 2.90 -11.83 -14.37
C LEU A 23 2.43 -10.67 -13.50
N ASP A 24 3.09 -9.54 -13.62
CA ASP A 24 2.74 -8.31 -12.91
C ASP A 24 1.77 -7.41 -13.71
N ALA A 25 1.49 -6.22 -13.18
CA ALA A 25 0.55 -5.28 -13.81
C ALA A 25 1.00 -4.76 -15.18
N GLN A 26 2.28 -4.90 -15.52
CA GLN A 26 2.85 -4.53 -16.82
C GLN A 26 3.10 -5.74 -17.73
N GLY A 27 2.62 -6.92 -17.36
CA GLY A 27 2.83 -8.16 -18.10
C GLY A 27 4.24 -8.71 -18.02
N GLN A 28 5.03 -8.27 -17.06
CA GLN A 28 6.41 -8.73 -16.84
C GLN A 28 6.43 -9.91 -15.88
N PRO A 29 7.40 -10.84 -16.02
CA PRO A 29 7.59 -11.90 -15.05
C PRO A 29 7.86 -11.33 -13.65
N VAL A 30 7.15 -11.85 -12.66
CA VAL A 30 7.38 -11.52 -11.26
C VAL A 30 8.67 -12.16 -10.74
N ARG A 31 9.19 -11.66 -9.61
CA ARG A 31 10.35 -12.24 -8.94
C ARG A 31 9.91 -12.90 -7.64
N ARG A 32 10.19 -14.18 -7.49
CA ARG A 32 9.94 -14.94 -6.26
C ARG A 32 11.26 -15.15 -5.53
N PHE A 33 11.24 -15.01 -4.20
CA PHE A 33 12.41 -15.26 -3.38
C PHE A 33 12.01 -15.63 -1.96
N VAL A 34 12.92 -16.27 -1.24
CA VAL A 34 12.76 -16.55 0.19
C VAL A 34 13.26 -15.34 0.95
N SER A 35 12.37 -14.70 1.70
CA SER A 35 12.69 -13.50 2.47
C SER A 35 13.59 -13.81 3.66
N THR A 36 14.48 -12.88 3.96
CA THR A 36 15.23 -12.86 5.23
C THR A 36 14.49 -12.07 6.32
N GLY A 37 13.28 -11.63 6.05
CA GLY A 37 12.44 -10.80 6.91
C GLY A 37 12.48 -9.32 6.53
N GLY A 38 11.43 -8.58 6.89
CA GLY A 38 11.38 -7.14 6.77
C GLY A 38 10.86 -6.58 5.45
N ASP A 39 10.44 -7.40 4.51
CA ASP A 39 9.83 -6.93 3.26
C ASP A 39 8.37 -6.55 3.50
N PRO A 40 7.95 -5.29 3.20
CA PRO A 40 6.58 -4.85 3.48
C PRO A 40 5.59 -5.46 2.48
N CYS A 41 4.83 -6.44 2.94
CA CYS A 41 3.86 -7.17 2.14
C CYS A 41 2.52 -6.45 2.09
N ARG A 42 2.14 -5.93 0.91
CA ARG A 42 0.95 -5.08 0.70
C ARG A 42 -0.36 -5.82 0.88
N ASP A 43 -0.37 -7.10 0.61
CA ASP A 43 -1.55 -7.96 0.80
C ASP A 43 -1.82 -8.28 2.27
N ALA A 44 -0.79 -8.36 3.09
CA ALA A 44 -0.88 -8.72 4.50
C ALA A 44 -0.79 -7.54 5.46
N LEU A 45 -0.41 -6.35 5.00
CA LEU A 45 -0.17 -5.15 5.81
C LEU A 45 0.77 -5.43 7.02
N ARG A 46 1.75 -6.25 6.78
CA ARG A 46 2.85 -6.55 7.70
C ARG A 46 4.14 -6.81 6.92
N ARG A 47 5.25 -6.81 7.62
CA ARG A 47 6.52 -7.22 7.03
C ARG A 47 6.65 -8.74 7.05
N SER A 48 7.36 -9.27 6.06
CA SER A 48 7.66 -10.69 5.95
C SER A 48 8.50 -11.17 7.13
N ARG A 49 8.34 -12.45 7.44
CA ARG A 49 9.18 -13.18 8.39
C ARG A 49 10.31 -13.90 7.66
N PRO A 50 11.45 -14.13 8.32
CA PRO A 50 12.50 -14.96 7.73
C PRO A 50 11.96 -16.33 7.30
N GLY A 51 12.28 -16.75 6.07
CA GLY A 51 11.85 -18.02 5.49
C GLY A 51 10.54 -17.99 4.73
N GLU A 52 9.77 -16.91 4.81
CA GLU A 52 8.57 -16.76 3.98
C GLU A 52 8.93 -16.51 2.51
N GLU A 53 8.20 -17.13 1.60
CA GLU A 53 8.31 -16.82 0.18
C GLU A 53 7.54 -15.54 -0.16
N VAL A 54 8.21 -14.62 -0.81
CA VAL A 54 7.71 -13.29 -1.17
C VAL A 54 7.83 -13.08 -2.67
N ILE A 55 6.90 -12.34 -3.22
CA ILE A 55 6.89 -11.94 -4.63
C ILE A 55 7.16 -10.44 -4.72
N LEU A 56 8.08 -10.06 -5.61
CA LEU A 56 8.28 -8.69 -6.04
C LEU A 56 7.66 -8.52 -7.44
N ALA A 57 6.74 -7.57 -7.55
CA ALA A 57 5.98 -7.33 -8.77
C ALA A 57 5.70 -5.85 -8.98
N SER A 58 5.50 -5.44 -10.23
CA SER A 58 5.02 -4.09 -10.54
C SER A 58 3.51 -3.99 -10.29
N TYR A 59 3.07 -2.92 -9.66
CA TYR A 59 1.68 -2.61 -9.36
C TYR A 59 1.34 -1.17 -9.74
N GLY A 60 0.15 -0.97 -10.33
CA GLY A 60 -0.40 0.34 -10.65
C GLY A 60 -1.69 0.59 -9.85
N PRO A 61 -1.67 1.47 -8.81
CA PRO A 61 -2.86 1.73 -7.98
C PRO A 61 -4.05 2.32 -8.73
N PHE A 62 -3.82 2.77 -9.96
CA PHE A 62 -4.82 3.39 -10.83
C PHE A 62 -5.26 2.48 -11.97
N GLU A 63 -5.03 1.19 -11.87
CA GLU A 63 -5.46 0.25 -12.90
C GLU A 63 -6.98 0.31 -13.08
N GLY A 64 -7.43 0.40 -14.35
CA GLY A 64 -8.84 0.58 -14.68
C GLY A 64 -9.35 2.02 -14.64
N ALA A 65 -8.61 2.97 -14.07
CA ALA A 65 -8.88 4.39 -14.24
C ALA A 65 -8.47 4.87 -15.63
N GLY A 66 -9.11 5.92 -16.13
CA GLY A 66 -8.75 6.52 -17.41
C GLY A 66 -7.31 7.09 -17.43
N PRO A 67 -6.85 7.56 -18.59
CA PRO A 67 -5.54 8.19 -18.70
C PRO A 67 -5.40 9.38 -17.74
N ASN A 68 -4.29 9.42 -17.00
CA ASN A 68 -3.97 10.53 -16.11
C ASN A 68 -2.45 10.64 -15.95
N PRO A 69 -1.85 11.86 -16.06
CA PRO A 69 -0.40 12.06 -15.93
C PRO A 69 0.19 11.59 -14.58
N TYR A 70 -0.62 11.55 -13.53
CA TYR A 70 -0.19 11.08 -12.20
C TYR A 70 -0.21 9.56 -12.04
N ARG A 71 -0.64 8.84 -13.08
CA ARG A 71 -0.68 7.39 -13.06
C ARG A 71 0.73 6.81 -13.08
N GLU A 72 1.03 5.99 -12.10
CA GLU A 72 2.35 5.37 -11.91
C GLU A 72 2.25 3.86 -11.75
N PHE A 73 3.30 3.16 -12.16
CA PHE A 73 3.59 1.79 -11.77
C PHE A 73 4.83 1.79 -10.89
N GLY A 74 4.86 0.93 -9.90
CA GLY A 74 6.00 0.79 -9.02
C GLY A 74 6.09 -0.58 -8.35
N PRO A 75 7.22 -0.88 -7.70
CA PRO A 75 7.44 -2.17 -7.08
C PRO A 75 6.59 -2.33 -5.81
N VAL A 76 6.03 -3.52 -5.65
CA VAL A 76 5.40 -3.97 -4.41
C VAL A 76 5.87 -5.36 -4.05
N PHE A 77 6.00 -5.62 -2.73
CA PHE A 77 6.13 -6.98 -2.22
C PHE A 77 4.75 -7.49 -1.81
N LEU A 78 4.53 -8.78 -1.97
CA LEU A 78 3.38 -9.50 -1.44
C LEU A 78 3.77 -10.94 -1.09
N LEU A 79 3.01 -11.57 -0.20
CA LEU A 79 3.25 -12.96 0.16
C LEU A 79 2.92 -13.87 -1.02
N ALA A 80 3.78 -14.85 -1.29
CA ALA A 80 3.54 -15.85 -2.34
C ALA A 80 2.32 -16.72 -2.02
N GLN A 81 2.11 -17.01 -0.74
CA GLN A 81 0.91 -17.71 -0.24
C GLN A 81 -0.01 -16.73 0.47
N PRO A 82 -1.32 -16.77 0.22
CA PRO A 82 -2.27 -15.92 0.95
C PRO A 82 -2.13 -16.07 2.45
N GLY A 83 -2.17 -14.96 3.18
CA GLY A 83 -2.19 -14.98 4.63
C GLY A 83 -3.50 -15.58 5.16
N THR A 84 -3.44 -16.23 6.31
CA THR A 84 -4.60 -16.87 6.96
C THR A 84 -5.20 -16.00 8.08
N VAL A 85 -4.47 -14.97 8.51
CA VAL A 85 -4.91 -14.06 9.58
C VAL A 85 -5.76 -12.95 8.98
N PRO A 86 -6.96 -12.68 9.51
CA PRO A 86 -7.78 -11.54 9.09
C PRO A 86 -7.03 -10.23 9.30
N ILE A 87 -7.14 -9.29 8.33
CA ILE A 87 -6.49 -7.99 8.37
C ILE A 87 -7.52 -6.96 8.79
N ASP A 88 -7.20 -6.19 9.84
CA ASP A 88 -7.96 -4.98 10.16
C ASP A 88 -7.64 -3.91 9.12
N ARG A 89 -8.65 -3.50 8.36
CA ARG A 89 -8.55 -2.46 7.34
C ARG A 89 -9.19 -1.13 7.77
N GLY A 90 -9.75 -1.09 8.95
CA GLY A 90 -10.33 0.11 9.55
C GLY A 90 -9.34 0.94 10.36
N THR A 91 -8.12 0.42 10.57
CA THR A 91 -7.08 1.07 11.35
C THR A 91 -5.77 1.07 10.54
N LEU A 92 -5.03 2.17 10.58
CA LEU A 92 -3.72 2.24 9.93
C LEU A 92 -2.74 1.28 10.61
N PRO A 93 -1.87 0.60 9.84
CA PRO A 93 -0.91 -0.36 10.38
C PRO A 93 0.31 0.34 11.01
N VAL A 94 0.04 1.26 11.93
CA VAL A 94 1.03 2.05 12.68
C VAL A 94 1.49 1.35 13.96
N ARG A 95 0.73 0.34 14.38
CA ARG A 95 0.99 -0.44 15.60
C ARG A 95 1.49 -1.83 15.23
N GLY A 96 2.05 -2.50 16.19
CA GLY A 96 2.62 -3.82 16.06
C GLY A 96 4.05 -3.84 16.56
N ASP A 97 4.51 -5.02 16.92
CA ASP A 97 5.87 -5.21 17.40
C ASP A 97 6.84 -5.35 16.22
N ASP A 98 8.03 -4.78 16.35
CA ASP A 98 9.12 -5.10 15.46
C ASP A 98 9.43 -6.61 15.54
N PRO A 99 9.81 -7.22 14.41
CA PRO A 99 10.12 -6.62 13.11
C PRO A 99 8.97 -6.60 12.10
N GLU A 100 7.74 -6.96 12.51
CA GLU A 100 6.61 -7.14 11.58
C GLU A 100 5.77 -5.87 11.35
N ARG A 101 6.05 -4.78 12.05
CA ARG A 101 5.32 -3.53 11.89
C ARG A 101 5.43 -3.00 10.46
N TYR A 102 4.27 -2.85 9.80
CA TYR A 102 4.21 -2.58 8.36
C TYR A 102 4.93 -1.29 7.95
N PHE A 103 4.61 -0.17 8.57
CA PHE A 103 5.22 1.10 8.19
C PHE A 103 6.70 1.21 8.61
N GLY A 104 7.13 0.50 9.64
CA GLY A 104 8.50 0.56 10.15
C GLY A 104 8.82 1.92 10.78
N ASP A 105 10.11 2.27 10.77
CA ASP A 105 10.61 3.51 11.38
C ASP A 105 10.99 4.59 10.35
N GLY A 106 10.96 4.26 9.07
CA GLY A 106 11.31 5.19 8.01
C GLY A 106 10.24 6.24 7.74
N PRO A 107 10.59 7.32 7.03
CA PRO A 107 9.65 8.35 6.66
C PRO A 107 8.59 7.82 5.69
N LEU A 108 7.38 8.38 5.80
CA LEU A 108 6.24 8.12 4.93
C LEU A 108 5.92 9.37 4.13
N ALA A 109 5.47 9.18 2.90
CA ALA A 109 4.87 10.22 2.08
C ALA A 109 3.37 9.96 1.96
N PHE A 110 2.59 11.01 2.14
CA PHE A 110 1.14 10.98 2.01
C PHE A 110 0.77 11.80 0.78
N ARG A 111 0.07 11.22 -0.17
CA ARG A 111 -0.42 11.91 -1.37
C ARG A 111 -1.93 11.90 -1.37
N ALA A 112 -2.54 13.10 -1.35
CA ALA A 112 -3.98 13.25 -1.42
C ALA A 112 -4.42 13.42 -2.87
N TYR A 113 -5.35 12.59 -3.31
CA TYR A 113 -5.88 12.57 -4.67
C TYR A 113 -7.35 12.96 -4.69
N ASP A 114 -7.74 13.69 -5.72
CA ASP A 114 -9.15 13.96 -5.99
C ASP A 114 -9.83 12.76 -6.70
N ALA A 115 -11.11 12.92 -7.01
CA ALA A 115 -11.89 11.88 -7.70
C ALA A 115 -11.44 11.63 -9.14
N GLY A 116 -10.76 12.58 -9.76
CA GLY A 116 -10.20 12.44 -11.10
C GLY A 116 -8.83 11.76 -11.12
N GLY A 117 -8.22 11.55 -9.96
CA GLY A 117 -6.91 10.94 -9.83
C GLY A 117 -5.74 11.92 -9.87
N ASP A 118 -6.01 13.22 -9.74
CA ASP A 118 -4.96 14.24 -9.64
C ASP A 118 -4.46 14.36 -8.21
N ILE A 119 -3.15 14.53 -8.04
CA ILE A 119 -2.56 14.85 -6.74
C ILE A 119 -2.87 16.31 -6.43
N ILE A 120 -3.62 16.55 -5.36
CA ILE A 120 -4.03 17.90 -4.96
C ILE A 120 -3.36 18.40 -3.69
N ASP A 121 -2.78 17.51 -2.90
CA ASP A 121 -1.99 17.87 -1.71
C ASP A 121 -1.06 16.71 -1.32
N GLY A 122 -0.11 16.98 -0.44
CA GLY A 122 0.80 15.97 0.07
C GLY A 122 1.53 16.40 1.33
N ALA A 123 2.10 15.42 2.02
CA ALA A 123 2.91 15.65 3.21
C ALA A 123 3.96 14.56 3.38
N LEU A 124 5.00 14.88 4.15
CA LEU A 124 5.95 13.93 4.70
C LEU A 124 5.73 13.82 6.21
N GLY A 125 5.95 12.64 6.76
CA GLY A 125 5.90 12.41 8.20
C GLY A 125 6.40 11.01 8.55
N GLY A 126 6.41 10.69 9.83
CA GLY A 126 6.71 9.35 10.32
C GLY A 126 5.45 8.54 10.59
N THR A 127 5.66 7.34 11.11
CA THR A 127 4.55 6.46 11.53
C THR A 127 3.66 7.14 12.59
N ALA A 128 4.25 7.93 13.51
CA ALA A 128 3.51 8.65 14.53
C ALA A 128 2.57 9.73 13.97
N ASP A 129 2.86 10.25 12.78
CA ASP A 129 2.07 11.32 12.13
C ASP A 129 0.99 10.76 11.20
N ALA A 130 0.99 9.47 10.93
CA ALA A 130 0.20 8.87 9.86
C ALA A 130 -1.31 9.04 10.05
N GLU A 131 -1.82 8.80 11.25
CA GLU A 131 -3.24 8.94 11.55
C GLU A 131 -3.70 10.39 11.35
N ALA A 132 -2.96 11.35 11.93
CA ALA A 132 -3.28 12.77 11.81
C ALA A 132 -3.18 13.28 10.37
N ALA A 133 -2.21 12.81 9.59
CA ALA A 133 -2.06 13.19 8.19
C ALA A 133 -3.23 12.68 7.34
N VAL A 134 -3.62 11.42 7.50
CA VAL A 134 -4.74 10.81 6.78
C VAL A 134 -6.07 11.48 7.15
N GLU A 135 -6.32 11.70 8.44
CA GLU A 135 -7.53 12.38 8.91
C GLU A 135 -7.63 13.81 8.37
N ARG A 136 -6.51 14.54 8.38
CA ARG A 136 -6.46 15.90 7.83
C ARG A 136 -6.84 15.92 6.35
N PHE A 137 -6.29 15.04 5.55
CA PHE A 137 -6.59 15.00 4.12
C PHE A 137 -8.01 14.51 3.84
N LEU A 138 -8.42 13.41 4.43
CA LEU A 138 -9.77 12.88 4.24
C LEU A 138 -10.87 13.76 4.87
N GLY A 139 -10.52 14.71 5.72
CA GLY A 139 -11.43 15.75 6.21
C GLY A 139 -11.85 16.75 5.13
N SER A 140 -11.08 16.87 4.04
CA SER A 140 -11.46 17.70 2.89
C SER A 140 -12.39 16.94 1.95
N PRO A 141 -13.53 17.53 1.55
CA PRO A 141 -14.44 16.88 0.59
C PRO A 141 -13.82 16.70 -0.80
N ASP A 142 -12.80 17.47 -1.14
CA ASP A 142 -12.13 17.40 -2.45
C ASP A 142 -11.20 16.19 -2.56
N VAL A 143 -10.78 15.61 -1.43
CA VAL A 143 -9.92 14.43 -1.40
C VAL A 143 -10.76 13.16 -1.49
N ALA A 144 -10.53 12.35 -2.53
CA ALA A 144 -11.18 11.06 -2.69
C ALA A 144 -10.43 9.94 -1.94
N HIS A 145 -9.11 9.97 -1.97
CA HIS A 145 -8.28 8.99 -1.27
C HIS A 145 -6.89 9.54 -0.94
N VAL A 146 -6.21 8.86 -0.04
CA VAL A 146 -4.81 9.12 0.31
C VAL A 146 -3.99 7.87 0.02
N ASP A 147 -2.93 8.02 -0.78
CA ASP A 147 -1.92 6.98 -0.94
C ASP A 147 -0.77 7.24 0.03
N VAL A 148 -0.48 6.25 0.86
CA VAL A 148 0.71 6.24 1.72
C VAL A 148 1.84 5.55 0.96
N ARG A 149 3.03 6.14 1.01
CA ARG A 149 4.24 5.62 0.37
C ARG A 149 5.38 5.52 1.35
N PHE A 150 6.24 4.53 1.15
CA PHE A 150 7.54 4.46 1.83
C PHE A 150 8.47 5.48 1.18
N ALA A 151 8.69 6.62 1.84
CA ALA A 151 9.25 7.81 1.20
C ALA A 151 10.67 7.63 0.66
N ILE A 152 11.53 6.86 1.33
CA ILE A 152 12.93 6.68 0.91
C ILE A 152 13.02 6.05 -0.48
N ARG A 153 12.21 5.03 -0.76
CA ARG A 153 12.18 4.34 -2.06
C ARG A 153 11.02 4.81 -2.95
N GLY A 154 10.09 5.58 -2.42
CA GLY A 154 8.96 6.15 -3.14
C GLY A 154 7.84 5.16 -3.48
N CYS A 155 7.92 3.90 -3.03
CA CYS A 155 6.98 2.87 -3.45
C CYS A 155 5.67 2.90 -2.65
N PHE A 156 4.58 2.53 -3.33
CA PHE A 156 3.24 2.43 -2.76
C PHE A 156 3.20 1.52 -1.53
N ALA A 157 2.56 1.98 -0.46
CA ALA A 157 2.32 1.20 0.74
C ALA A 157 0.86 0.77 0.86
N CYS A 158 -0.06 1.71 0.88
CA CYS A 158 -1.50 1.42 0.92
C CYS A 158 -2.31 2.63 0.45
N ARG A 159 -3.56 2.37 0.07
CA ARG A 159 -4.56 3.39 -0.23
C ARG A 159 -5.61 3.43 0.86
N VAL A 160 -5.91 4.63 1.35
CA VAL A 160 -6.88 4.88 2.41
C VAL A 160 -8.02 5.72 1.87
N VAL A 161 -9.24 5.31 2.15
CA VAL A 161 -10.47 6.03 1.80
C VAL A 161 -11.31 6.23 3.06
N ARG A 162 -12.35 7.05 2.98
CA ARG A 162 -13.40 7.09 4.00
C ARG A 162 -14.12 5.75 4.06
N ALA A 163 -14.50 5.33 5.28
CA ALA A 163 -15.29 4.11 5.51
C ALA A 163 -16.73 4.25 5.02
#